data_8e5989bdf6695f6100008adf62c185fb
#
_entry.id   8e5989bdf6695f6100008adf62c185fb
#
_cell.length_a   1.000
_cell.length_b   1.000
_cell.length_c   1.000
_cell.angle_alpha   90.00
_cell.angle_beta   90.00
_cell.angle_gamma   90.00
#
_symmetry.space_group_name_H-M   'P 1'
#
loop_
_entity.id
_entity.type
_entity.pdbx_description
1 polymer ?
#
loop_
_entity_poly.entity_id
_entity_poly.type
_entity_poly.pdbx_seq_one_letter_code
_entity_poly.pdbx_strand_id
1 'polypeptide(L)'
;MIKRILYIGILLLNVNSAYAAKLALVIDDFGYRQHNEEQIILFSPNITIAVLPHSPNAKHIATFAHQHGNDVIIHLPMAPMGKQPLEKDTLFPYMDEAEVKRIVDDAVSLVPYAIGVNNHMGSLMTSNFNGMHNVMKALSHHSMFFLDSKTIGKTQVKNAATDYNITVIGRDVFLDDQQIESAISQQFDLAVKIAQKNGYAIAIGHPHPQTVNVLRAKLANLPDNIELVKVSELIKPAKPKLTLKDIFEKYKKRFEELPNFELSE
;
A
#
# COMPACT_ATOMS: atom_id res chain seq x y z
N MET A 1 -35.81 -2.12 60.61
CA MET A 1 -35.11 -2.84 59.55
C MET A 1 -35.06 -1.97 58.29
N ILE A 2 -33.95 -1.28 58.05
CA ILE A 2 -33.79 -0.34 56.95
C ILE A 2 -33.03 -1.09 55.84
N LYS A 3 -33.68 -1.37 54.69
CA LYS A 3 -33.05 -1.95 53.52
C LYS A 3 -32.24 -0.85 52.81
N ARG A 4 -30.91 -0.91 52.90
CA ARG A 4 -30.01 -0.12 52.06
C ARG A 4 -29.99 -0.69 50.68
N ILE A 5 -30.58 0.01 49.72
CA ILE A 5 -30.45 -0.26 48.26
C ILE A 5 -29.15 0.34 47.79
N LEU A 6 -28.21 -0.54 47.43
CA LEU A 6 -26.92 -0.12 46.86
C LEU A 6 -27.12 0.10 45.38
N TYR A 7 -27.15 1.35 44.94
CA TYR A 7 -27.12 1.71 43.49
C TYR A 7 -25.68 1.57 42.98
N ILE A 8 -25.40 0.46 42.29
CA ILE A 8 -24.18 0.33 41.50
C ILE A 8 -24.43 1.05 40.17
N GLY A 9 -23.96 2.31 40.11
CA GLY A 9 -23.90 3.06 38.85
C GLY A 9 -22.85 2.44 37.94
N ILE A 10 -23.29 1.66 36.94
CA ILE A 10 -22.42 1.21 35.84
C ILE A 10 -22.13 2.42 34.98
N LEU A 11 -20.94 3.02 35.18
CA LEU A 11 -20.39 4.04 34.32
C LEU A 11 -20.01 3.35 32.99
N LEU A 12 -20.90 3.39 31.99
CA LEU A 12 -20.60 2.98 30.62
C LEU A 12 -19.60 4.00 30.07
N LEU A 13 -18.32 3.74 30.28
CA LEU A 13 -17.25 4.38 29.51
C LEU A 13 -17.45 3.97 28.07
N ASN A 14 -18.06 4.84 27.27
CA ASN A 14 -17.99 4.79 25.81
C ASN A 14 -16.53 4.99 25.42
N VAL A 15 -15.75 3.91 25.44
CA VAL A 15 -14.45 3.89 24.78
C VAL A 15 -14.73 3.94 23.29
N ASN A 16 -14.87 5.16 22.77
CA ASN A 16 -14.73 5.36 21.33
C ASN A 16 -13.29 4.95 21.00
N SER A 17 -13.09 3.69 20.62
CA SER A 17 -11.87 3.28 19.95
C SER A 17 -11.82 4.05 18.64
N ALA A 18 -11.25 5.26 18.69
CA ALA A 18 -10.87 5.96 17.48
C ALA A 18 -9.79 5.09 16.82
N TYR A 19 -10.18 4.31 15.82
CA TYR A 19 -9.20 3.58 15.01
C TYR A 19 -8.29 4.62 14.37
N ALA A 20 -6.98 4.45 14.54
CA ALA A 20 -6.00 5.27 13.86
C ALA A 20 -6.26 5.20 12.34
N ALA A 21 -6.23 6.34 11.68
CA ALA A 21 -6.36 6.39 10.23
C ALA A 21 -5.08 5.82 9.60
N LYS A 22 -5.20 5.15 8.46
CA LYS A 22 -4.11 4.42 7.86
C LYS A 22 -3.40 5.25 6.80
N LEU A 23 -2.08 5.38 6.92
CA LEU A 23 -1.23 5.98 5.89
C LEU A 23 -0.37 4.87 5.27
N ALA A 24 -0.46 4.67 3.95
CA ALA A 24 0.45 3.83 3.21
C ALA A 24 1.42 4.70 2.41
N LEU A 25 2.72 4.43 2.59
CA LEU A 25 3.79 5.05 1.82
C LEU A 25 4.33 4.04 0.81
N VAL A 26 4.43 4.48 -0.43
CA VAL A 26 5.07 3.72 -1.52
C VAL A 26 6.22 4.55 -2.05
N ILE A 27 7.38 3.95 -2.17
CA ILE A 27 8.53 4.63 -2.74
C ILE A 27 8.94 3.91 -4.01
N ASP A 28 8.83 4.64 -5.13
CA ASP A 28 9.06 4.17 -6.48
C ASP A 28 10.55 4.27 -6.89
N ASP A 29 10.89 3.83 -8.11
CA ASP A 29 12.21 3.92 -8.76
C ASP A 29 13.38 3.26 -8.00
N PHE A 30 13.12 2.18 -7.26
CA PHE A 30 14.18 1.43 -6.57
C PHE A 30 15.02 0.59 -7.54
N GLY A 31 16.31 0.48 -7.22
CA GLY A 31 17.31 -0.32 -7.91
C GLY A 31 18.45 0.45 -8.57
N TYR A 32 18.45 1.79 -8.52
CA TYR A 32 19.50 2.65 -9.08
C TYR A 32 20.31 3.41 -8.02
N ARG A 33 19.76 3.68 -6.83
CA ARG A 33 20.34 4.58 -5.81
C ARG A 33 20.49 3.88 -4.46
N GLN A 34 21.20 2.77 -4.45
CA GLN A 34 21.30 1.83 -3.32
C GLN A 34 21.37 2.51 -1.94
N HIS A 35 22.22 3.53 -1.75
CA HIS A 35 22.40 4.18 -0.45
C HIS A 35 21.11 4.85 0.08
N ASN A 36 20.40 5.61 -0.76
CA ASN A 36 19.15 6.25 -0.34
C ASN A 36 18.02 5.23 -0.17
N GLU A 37 18.01 4.22 -1.00
CA GLU A 37 17.02 3.14 -1.03
C GLU A 37 17.10 2.31 0.25
N GLU A 38 18.28 1.88 0.65
CA GLU A 38 18.52 1.14 1.89
C GLU A 38 18.12 1.95 3.12
N GLN A 39 18.40 3.26 3.15
CA GLN A 39 17.94 4.12 4.25
C GLN A 39 16.41 4.12 4.38
N ILE A 40 15.67 4.23 3.26
CA ILE A 40 14.20 4.23 3.27
C ILE A 40 13.65 2.89 3.76
N ILE A 41 14.22 1.77 3.29
CA ILE A 41 13.83 0.43 3.74
C ILE A 41 13.95 0.30 5.26
N LEU A 42 15.03 0.84 5.83
CA LEU A 42 15.31 0.78 7.27
C LEU A 42 14.45 1.76 8.12
N PHE A 43 13.74 2.72 7.53
CA PHE A 43 12.87 3.61 8.29
C PHE A 43 11.69 2.88 8.91
N SER A 44 11.08 1.95 8.18
CA SER A 44 9.95 1.17 8.68
C SER A 44 9.66 -0.04 7.79
N PRO A 45 9.32 -1.20 8.35
CA PRO A 45 8.82 -2.35 7.59
C PRO A 45 7.46 -2.09 6.91
N ASN A 46 6.78 -1.01 7.28
CA ASN A 46 5.46 -0.65 6.75
C ASN A 46 5.51 0.27 5.51
N ILE A 47 6.71 0.55 4.98
CA ILE A 47 6.87 1.21 3.68
C ILE A 47 6.82 0.15 2.58
N THR A 48 6.08 0.41 1.51
CA THR A 48 6.05 -0.43 0.32
C THR A 48 7.10 0.04 -0.68
N ILE A 49 7.89 -0.87 -1.20
CA ILE A 49 9.04 -0.61 -2.07
C ILE A 49 8.71 -1.06 -3.49
N ALA A 50 8.72 -0.11 -4.45
CA ALA A 50 8.45 -0.37 -5.85
C ALA A 50 9.77 -0.40 -6.66
N VAL A 51 10.07 -1.56 -7.23
CA VAL A 51 11.38 -1.86 -7.82
C VAL A 51 11.28 -1.90 -9.35
N LEU A 52 12.15 -1.15 -10.04
CA LEU A 52 12.30 -1.18 -11.49
C LEU A 52 12.96 -2.52 -11.92
N PRO A 53 12.30 -3.35 -12.76
CA PRO A 53 12.74 -4.72 -13.04
C PRO A 53 14.15 -4.82 -13.63
N HIS A 54 14.49 -3.90 -14.55
CA HIS A 54 15.78 -3.91 -15.24
C HIS A 54 16.84 -2.99 -14.60
N SER A 55 16.56 -2.45 -13.42
CA SER A 55 17.57 -1.68 -12.69
C SER A 55 18.73 -2.56 -12.24
N PRO A 56 19.96 -2.03 -12.13
CA PRO A 56 21.16 -2.84 -11.83
C PRO A 56 21.06 -3.64 -10.53
N ASN A 57 20.35 -3.12 -9.54
CA ASN A 57 20.25 -3.72 -8.20
C ASN A 57 18.85 -4.30 -7.91
N ALA A 58 17.98 -4.49 -8.92
CA ALA A 58 16.59 -4.92 -8.72
C ALA A 58 16.44 -6.11 -7.77
N LYS A 59 17.12 -7.22 -8.07
CA LYS A 59 17.07 -8.45 -7.26
C LYS A 59 17.62 -8.24 -5.84
N HIS A 60 18.72 -7.49 -5.71
CA HIS A 60 19.33 -7.21 -4.43
C HIS A 60 18.39 -6.41 -3.54
N ILE A 61 17.88 -5.28 -4.04
CA ILE A 61 17.06 -4.37 -3.26
C ILE A 61 15.69 -4.98 -2.92
N ALA A 62 15.08 -5.75 -3.83
CA ALA A 62 13.85 -6.50 -3.56
C ALA A 62 14.05 -7.51 -2.42
N THR A 63 15.18 -8.25 -2.45
CA THR A 63 15.52 -9.21 -1.39
C THR A 63 15.79 -8.52 -0.06
N PHE A 64 16.53 -7.42 -0.08
CA PHE A 64 16.83 -6.63 1.12
C PHE A 64 15.57 -6.06 1.75
N ALA A 65 14.67 -5.47 0.96
CA ALA A 65 13.38 -4.96 1.42
C ALA A 65 12.51 -6.07 2.04
N HIS A 66 12.40 -7.21 1.36
CA HIS A 66 11.65 -8.36 1.88
C HIS A 66 12.19 -8.86 3.22
N GLN A 67 13.53 -8.98 3.37
CA GLN A 67 14.18 -9.40 4.61
C GLN A 67 13.93 -8.43 5.78
N HIS A 68 13.69 -7.14 5.49
CA HIS A 68 13.34 -6.12 6.49
C HIS A 68 11.83 -5.99 6.70
N GLY A 69 11.04 -6.87 6.08
CA GLY A 69 9.61 -6.95 6.28
C GLY A 69 8.77 -6.00 5.44
N ASN A 70 9.37 -5.27 4.50
CA ASN A 70 8.64 -4.39 3.59
C ASN A 70 7.85 -5.18 2.56
N ASP A 71 6.72 -4.62 2.10
CA ASP A 71 6.09 -5.07 0.87
C ASP A 71 6.96 -4.69 -0.32
N VAL A 72 7.15 -5.62 -1.25
CA VAL A 72 7.81 -5.38 -2.53
C VAL A 72 6.77 -5.42 -3.64
N ILE A 73 6.79 -4.44 -4.54
CA ILE A 73 5.99 -4.42 -5.76
C ILE A 73 6.87 -4.12 -6.97
N ILE A 74 6.41 -4.51 -8.15
CA ILE A 74 7.08 -4.21 -9.41
C ILE A 74 6.71 -2.81 -9.86
N HIS A 75 7.70 -1.96 -10.07
CA HIS A 75 7.51 -0.66 -10.72
C HIS A 75 7.62 -0.83 -12.23
N LEU A 76 6.48 -1.15 -12.88
CA LEU A 76 6.44 -1.63 -14.25
C LEU A 76 6.50 -0.47 -15.26
N PRO A 77 7.53 -0.42 -16.14
CA PRO A 77 7.68 0.67 -17.09
C PRO A 77 6.53 0.70 -18.11
N MET A 78 5.91 1.87 -18.26
CA MET A 78 4.78 2.11 -19.16
C MET A 78 4.94 3.42 -19.91
N ALA A 79 4.54 3.45 -21.18
CA ALA A 79 4.72 4.58 -22.07
C ALA A 79 4.05 5.87 -21.57
N PRO A 80 4.79 6.98 -21.43
CA PRO A 80 4.24 8.29 -21.16
C PRO A 80 3.73 8.96 -22.44
N MET A 81 2.91 10.01 -22.31
CA MET A 81 2.57 10.91 -23.43
C MET A 81 3.73 11.83 -23.83
N GLY A 82 4.65 12.06 -22.92
CA GLY A 82 5.83 12.90 -23.16
C GLY A 82 6.99 12.15 -23.81
N LYS A 83 8.10 12.86 -24.01
CA LYS A 83 9.33 12.33 -24.63
C LYS A 83 10.44 12.08 -23.61
N GLN A 84 10.10 11.58 -22.43
CA GLN A 84 11.09 11.22 -21.43
C GLN A 84 11.93 10.01 -21.88
N PRO A 85 13.18 9.87 -21.42
CA PRO A 85 13.93 8.62 -21.55
C PRO A 85 13.12 7.46 -21.00
N LEU A 86 13.12 6.32 -21.69
CA LEU A 86 12.34 5.17 -21.33
C LEU A 86 13.23 4.08 -20.72
N GLU A 87 12.67 3.37 -19.75
CA GLU A 87 13.24 2.15 -19.23
C GLU A 87 13.14 1.00 -20.24
N LYS A 88 14.01 0.01 -20.09
CA LYS A 88 13.97 -1.21 -20.91
C LYS A 88 12.61 -1.92 -20.72
N ASP A 89 12.10 -2.50 -21.80
CA ASP A 89 10.83 -3.21 -21.83
C ASP A 89 9.62 -2.34 -21.36
N THR A 90 9.65 -1.03 -21.68
CA THR A 90 8.51 -0.14 -21.49
C THR A 90 7.32 -0.60 -22.30
N LEU A 91 6.18 -0.82 -21.65
CA LEU A 91 4.93 -1.25 -22.26
C LEU A 91 4.26 -0.13 -23.05
N PHE A 92 3.84 -0.43 -24.29
CA PHE A 92 3.12 0.50 -25.18
C PHE A 92 1.73 -0.03 -25.53
N PRO A 93 0.75 0.86 -25.77
CA PRO A 93 -0.63 0.46 -26.10
C PRO A 93 -0.78 -0.34 -27.41
N TYR A 94 0.18 -0.27 -28.31
CA TYR A 94 0.17 -1.01 -29.59
C TYR A 94 0.76 -2.42 -29.52
N MET A 95 1.36 -2.79 -28.38
CA MET A 95 1.91 -4.13 -28.18
C MET A 95 0.79 -5.16 -28.13
N ASP A 96 1.02 -6.30 -28.76
CA ASP A 96 0.10 -7.42 -28.71
C ASP A 96 0.13 -8.12 -27.35
N GLU A 97 -0.81 -9.02 -27.14
CA GLU A 97 -0.97 -9.76 -25.90
C GLU A 97 0.26 -10.61 -25.55
N ALA A 98 0.89 -11.24 -26.56
CA ALA A 98 2.04 -12.11 -26.34
C ALA A 98 3.27 -11.31 -25.87
N GLU A 99 3.49 -10.14 -26.48
CA GLU A 99 4.57 -9.25 -26.06
C GLU A 99 4.35 -8.66 -24.67
N VAL A 100 3.14 -8.18 -24.37
CA VAL A 100 2.80 -7.69 -23.02
C VAL A 100 3.00 -8.79 -21.98
N LYS A 101 2.52 -10.01 -22.27
CA LYS A 101 2.71 -11.14 -21.36
C LYS A 101 4.18 -11.44 -21.12
N ARG A 102 5.00 -11.48 -22.17
CA ARG A 102 6.45 -11.71 -22.06
C ARG A 102 7.10 -10.68 -21.13
N ILE A 103 6.79 -9.39 -21.32
CA ILE A 103 7.37 -8.31 -20.51
C ILE A 103 6.93 -8.42 -19.05
N VAL A 104 5.65 -8.72 -18.80
CA VAL A 104 5.13 -8.89 -17.44
C VAL A 104 5.77 -10.10 -16.75
N ASP A 105 5.85 -11.25 -17.43
CA ASP A 105 6.48 -12.45 -16.87
C ASP A 105 7.97 -12.22 -16.55
N ASP A 106 8.69 -11.52 -17.44
CA ASP A 106 10.10 -11.17 -17.23
C ASP A 106 10.24 -10.24 -16.01
N ALA A 107 9.41 -9.21 -15.91
CA ALA A 107 9.40 -8.32 -14.76
C ALA A 107 9.15 -9.05 -13.42
N VAL A 108 8.21 -10.01 -13.42
CA VAL A 108 7.93 -10.85 -12.23
C VAL A 108 9.15 -11.70 -11.86
N SER A 109 9.87 -12.24 -12.87
CA SER A 109 11.07 -13.04 -12.62
C SER A 109 12.24 -12.23 -12.06
N LEU A 110 12.34 -10.95 -12.45
CA LEU A 110 13.43 -10.04 -12.07
C LEU A 110 13.26 -9.42 -10.68
N VAL A 111 12.01 -9.27 -10.19
CA VAL A 111 11.72 -8.67 -8.89
C VAL A 111 11.16 -9.75 -7.95
N PRO A 112 12.00 -10.51 -7.25
CA PRO A 112 11.54 -11.54 -6.33
C PRO A 112 10.71 -10.94 -5.18
N TYR A 113 9.82 -11.77 -4.62
CA TYR A 113 8.94 -11.42 -3.50
C TYR A 113 7.89 -10.34 -3.82
N ALA A 114 7.74 -9.92 -5.07
CA ALA A 114 6.74 -8.94 -5.46
C ALA A 114 5.33 -9.50 -5.28
N ILE A 115 4.46 -8.71 -4.62
CA ILE A 115 3.05 -9.06 -4.34
C ILE A 115 2.06 -8.16 -5.10
N GLY A 116 2.56 -7.21 -5.86
CA GLY A 116 1.77 -6.26 -6.65
C GLY A 116 2.60 -5.55 -7.69
N VAL A 117 1.93 -4.71 -8.45
CA VAL A 117 2.52 -3.90 -9.52
C VAL A 117 2.00 -2.48 -9.43
N ASN A 118 2.84 -1.48 -9.72
CA ASN A 118 2.38 -0.14 -10.06
C ASN A 118 3.04 0.35 -11.37
N ASN A 119 2.53 1.43 -11.94
CA ASN A 119 3.08 1.95 -13.19
C ASN A 119 4.18 2.98 -12.95
N HIS A 120 5.38 2.72 -13.53
CA HIS A 120 6.39 3.76 -13.77
C HIS A 120 5.98 4.59 -14.98
N MET A 121 5.89 5.92 -14.83
CA MET A 121 5.30 6.79 -15.86
C MET A 121 3.88 6.32 -16.26
N GLY A 122 3.65 6.10 -17.57
CA GLY A 122 2.48 5.40 -18.08
C GLY A 122 1.28 6.27 -18.41
N SER A 123 1.41 7.58 -18.55
CA SER A 123 0.26 8.44 -18.87
C SER A 123 -0.41 8.11 -20.21
N LEU A 124 0.36 7.61 -21.21
CA LEU A 124 -0.20 7.08 -22.46
C LEU A 124 -0.78 5.69 -22.27
N MET A 125 -0.01 4.79 -21.65
CA MET A 125 -0.40 3.38 -21.49
C MET A 125 -1.65 3.25 -20.61
N THR A 126 -1.67 3.87 -19.43
CA THR A 126 -2.79 3.77 -18.48
C THR A 126 -4.07 4.45 -18.98
N SER A 127 -3.97 5.40 -19.92
CA SER A 127 -5.16 5.99 -20.57
C SER A 127 -5.77 5.11 -21.67
N ASN A 128 -5.08 4.07 -22.10
CA ASN A 128 -5.52 3.17 -23.18
C ASN A 128 -6.13 1.89 -22.60
N PHE A 129 -7.43 1.68 -22.88
CA PHE A 129 -8.15 0.49 -22.38
C PHE A 129 -7.55 -0.80 -22.88
N ASN A 130 -7.30 -0.94 -24.20
CA ASN A 130 -6.79 -2.19 -24.78
C ASN A 130 -5.39 -2.53 -24.27
N GLY A 131 -4.50 -1.53 -24.18
CA GLY A 131 -3.17 -1.75 -23.61
C GLY A 131 -3.26 -2.23 -22.15
N MET A 132 -4.06 -1.56 -21.32
CA MET A 132 -4.23 -1.97 -19.93
C MET A 132 -4.97 -3.30 -19.80
N HIS A 133 -5.91 -3.64 -20.70
CA HIS A 133 -6.58 -4.93 -20.72
C HIS A 133 -5.55 -6.07 -20.94
N ASN A 134 -4.60 -5.92 -21.87
CA ASN A 134 -3.52 -6.89 -22.07
C ASN A 134 -2.63 -7.03 -20.81
N VAL A 135 -2.33 -5.91 -20.14
CA VAL A 135 -1.58 -5.92 -18.87
C VAL A 135 -2.34 -6.67 -17.79
N MET A 136 -3.63 -6.39 -17.59
CA MET A 136 -4.45 -7.08 -16.59
C MET A 136 -4.60 -8.57 -16.91
N LYS A 137 -4.73 -8.92 -18.19
CA LYS A 137 -4.72 -10.32 -18.63
C LYS A 137 -3.42 -11.02 -18.27
N ALA A 138 -2.27 -10.41 -18.55
CA ALA A 138 -0.98 -10.97 -18.17
C ALA A 138 -0.84 -11.13 -16.65
N LEU A 139 -1.21 -10.09 -15.87
CA LEU A 139 -1.15 -10.12 -14.41
C LEU A 139 -2.13 -11.13 -13.78
N SER A 140 -3.22 -11.51 -14.44
CA SER A 140 -4.16 -12.51 -13.93
C SER A 140 -3.56 -13.90 -13.75
N HIS A 141 -2.43 -14.18 -14.37
CA HIS A 141 -1.66 -15.41 -14.17
C HIS A 141 -0.76 -15.35 -12.92
N HIS A 142 -0.70 -14.20 -12.27
CA HIS A 142 0.09 -13.94 -11.07
C HIS A 142 -0.83 -13.43 -9.95
N SER A 143 -0.62 -13.85 -8.72
CA SER A 143 -1.44 -13.41 -7.57
C SER A 143 -1.04 -12.02 -7.10
N MET A 144 -1.22 -11.00 -7.95
CA MET A 144 -0.78 -9.62 -7.72
C MET A 144 -1.94 -8.63 -7.78
N PHE A 145 -1.85 -7.58 -6.96
CA PHE A 145 -2.71 -6.40 -7.07
C PHE A 145 -2.09 -5.35 -8.00
N PHE A 146 -2.88 -4.38 -8.43
CA PHE A 146 -2.38 -3.23 -9.18
C PHE A 146 -2.61 -1.93 -8.41
N LEU A 147 -1.54 -1.18 -8.17
CA LEU A 147 -1.58 0.18 -7.63
C LEU A 147 -1.48 1.18 -8.78
N ASP A 148 -2.57 1.87 -9.09
CA ASP A 148 -2.56 2.93 -10.10
C ASP A 148 -1.85 4.18 -9.55
N SER A 149 -0.67 4.49 -10.08
CA SER A 149 0.09 5.71 -9.72
C SER A 149 -0.59 7.00 -10.21
N LYS A 150 -1.67 6.90 -10.99
CA LYS A 150 -2.50 8.01 -11.51
C LYS A 150 -1.66 9.12 -12.13
N THR A 151 -0.78 8.77 -13.05
CA THR A 151 0.02 9.72 -13.83
C THR A 151 -0.81 10.49 -14.86
N ILE A 152 -2.08 10.11 -15.02
CA ILE A 152 -3.09 10.81 -15.81
C ILE A 152 -4.46 10.70 -15.14
N GLY A 153 -5.29 11.76 -15.26
CA GLY A 153 -6.62 11.78 -14.64
C GLY A 153 -7.65 10.83 -15.28
N LYS A 154 -7.46 10.47 -16.58
CA LYS A 154 -8.37 9.57 -17.33
C LYS A 154 -7.80 8.15 -17.46
N THR A 155 -7.32 7.58 -16.36
CA THR A 155 -6.80 6.21 -16.35
C THR A 155 -7.89 5.18 -16.63
N GLN A 156 -7.56 4.10 -17.35
CA GLN A 156 -8.41 2.94 -17.66
C GLN A 156 -8.08 1.71 -16.80
N VAL A 157 -7.15 1.82 -15.89
CA VAL A 157 -6.65 0.73 -15.04
C VAL A 157 -7.79 -0.04 -14.39
N LYS A 158 -8.69 0.67 -13.69
CA LYS A 158 -9.83 0.03 -13.00
C LYS A 158 -10.79 -0.65 -13.96
N ASN A 159 -11.09 -0.01 -15.11
CA ASN A 159 -12.00 -0.59 -16.11
C ASN A 159 -11.39 -1.86 -16.72
N ALA A 160 -10.11 -1.84 -17.06
CA ALA A 160 -9.40 -2.97 -17.65
C ALA A 160 -9.24 -4.17 -16.69
N ALA A 161 -9.24 -3.92 -15.38
CA ALA A 161 -9.09 -4.96 -14.36
C ALA A 161 -10.39 -5.75 -14.09
N THR A 162 -11.56 -5.23 -14.53
CA THR A 162 -12.88 -5.77 -14.17
C THR A 162 -13.03 -7.25 -14.56
N ASP A 163 -12.49 -7.64 -15.72
CA ASP A 163 -12.67 -8.99 -16.26
C ASP A 163 -11.70 -10.02 -15.64
N TYR A 164 -10.72 -9.58 -14.86
CA TYR A 164 -9.61 -10.42 -14.40
C TYR A 164 -9.53 -10.62 -12.89
N ASN A 165 -10.51 -10.12 -12.14
CA ASN A 165 -10.53 -10.18 -10.67
C ASN A 165 -9.24 -9.65 -9.99
N ILE A 166 -8.60 -8.65 -10.62
CA ILE A 166 -7.43 -7.99 -10.06
C ILE A 166 -7.88 -6.86 -9.16
N THR A 167 -7.41 -6.87 -7.92
CA THR A 167 -7.66 -5.75 -7.00
C THR A 167 -6.88 -4.53 -7.45
N VAL A 168 -7.60 -3.41 -7.66
CA VAL A 168 -7.00 -2.12 -8.02
C VAL A 168 -7.20 -1.13 -6.88
N ILE A 169 -6.10 -0.52 -6.47
CA ILE A 169 -6.07 0.61 -5.54
C ILE A 169 -5.34 1.77 -6.21
N GLY A 170 -5.55 3.00 -5.78
CA GLY A 170 -4.96 4.16 -6.46
C GLY A 170 -4.31 5.14 -5.50
N ARG A 171 -3.29 5.84 -5.96
CA ARG A 171 -2.59 6.91 -5.25
C ARG A 171 -3.54 8.07 -4.90
N ASP A 172 -3.40 8.62 -3.71
CA ASP A 172 -4.07 9.85 -3.27
C ASP A 172 -3.15 11.07 -3.38
N VAL A 173 -1.87 10.93 -3.01
CA VAL A 173 -0.90 12.04 -2.98
C VAL A 173 0.40 11.66 -3.67
N PHE A 174 0.95 12.57 -4.47
CA PHE A 174 2.32 12.50 -4.98
C PHE A 174 3.21 13.38 -4.09
N LEU A 175 4.25 12.79 -3.49
CA LEU A 175 5.01 13.49 -2.45
C LEU A 175 6.01 14.50 -3.00
N ASP A 176 6.68 14.17 -4.10
CA ASP A 176 7.90 14.83 -4.55
C ASP A 176 7.90 15.23 -6.04
N ASP A 177 6.72 15.61 -6.55
CA ASP A 177 6.60 16.31 -7.85
C ASP A 177 7.51 17.56 -7.89
N GLN A 178 7.59 18.27 -6.77
CA GLN A 178 8.59 19.30 -6.52
C GLN A 178 9.63 18.75 -5.53
N GLN A 179 10.87 18.58 -5.99
CA GLN A 179 11.97 18.04 -5.19
C GLN A 179 12.55 19.09 -4.21
N ILE A 180 11.66 19.68 -3.40
CA ILE A 180 11.97 20.68 -2.37
C ILE A 180 11.40 20.19 -1.05
N GLU A 181 12.22 20.11 0.01
CA GLU A 181 11.82 19.54 1.30
C GLU A 181 10.54 20.15 1.88
N SER A 182 10.36 21.47 1.78
CA SER A 182 9.15 22.14 2.23
C SER A 182 7.90 21.72 1.46
N ALA A 183 8.01 21.53 0.13
CA ALA A 183 6.91 21.05 -0.70
C ALA A 183 6.58 19.59 -0.38
N ILE A 184 7.58 18.72 -0.26
CA ILE A 184 7.43 17.31 0.12
C ILE A 184 6.77 17.20 1.50
N SER A 185 7.22 18.03 2.47
CA SER A 185 6.62 18.09 3.80
C SER A 185 5.13 18.46 3.76
N GLN A 186 4.74 19.44 2.92
CA GLN A 186 3.34 19.82 2.73
C GLN A 186 2.51 18.69 2.12
N GLN A 187 3.06 17.95 1.13
CA GLN A 187 2.38 16.80 0.54
C GLN A 187 2.23 15.65 1.53
N PHE A 188 3.23 15.40 2.37
CA PHE A 188 3.10 14.43 3.45
C PHE A 188 1.96 14.81 4.42
N ASP A 189 1.91 16.08 4.85
CA ASP A 189 0.84 16.56 5.73
C ASP A 189 -0.53 16.52 5.05
N LEU A 190 -0.60 16.71 3.73
CA LEU A 190 -1.82 16.50 2.95
C LEU A 190 -2.25 15.02 2.97
N ALA A 191 -1.32 14.09 2.80
CA ALA A 191 -1.63 12.66 2.89
C ALA A 191 -2.16 12.27 4.26
N VAL A 192 -1.59 12.80 5.34
CA VAL A 192 -2.09 12.63 6.72
C VAL A 192 -3.52 13.15 6.85
N LYS A 193 -3.81 14.36 6.35
CA LYS A 193 -5.18 14.94 6.38
C LYS A 193 -6.19 14.10 5.60
N ILE A 194 -5.79 13.59 4.43
CA ILE A 194 -6.64 12.71 3.62
C ILE A 194 -6.91 11.41 4.38
N ALA A 195 -5.89 10.79 4.98
CA ALA A 195 -6.04 9.59 5.79
C ALA A 195 -7.03 9.83 6.96
N GLN A 196 -6.87 10.92 7.71
CA GLN A 196 -7.76 11.28 8.81
C GLN A 196 -9.21 11.49 8.35
N LYS A 197 -9.42 12.07 7.16
CA LYS A 197 -10.76 12.32 6.59
C LYS A 197 -11.42 11.06 6.05
N ASN A 198 -10.66 10.21 5.34
CA ASN A 198 -11.20 9.10 4.56
C ASN A 198 -11.00 7.73 5.23
N GLY A 199 -10.26 7.68 6.37
CA GLY A 199 -9.86 6.45 7.03
C GLY A 199 -8.54 5.87 6.52
N TYR A 200 -8.13 6.22 5.30
CA TYR A 200 -6.81 5.89 4.75
C TYR A 200 -6.36 6.86 3.68
N ALA A 201 -5.06 6.87 3.38
CA ALA A 201 -4.46 7.50 2.19
C ALA A 201 -3.24 6.71 1.71
N ILE A 202 -2.97 6.79 0.40
CA ILE A 202 -1.77 6.26 -0.24
C ILE A 202 -0.96 7.41 -0.82
N ALA A 203 0.27 7.56 -0.35
CA ALA A 203 1.21 8.55 -0.85
C ALA A 203 2.38 7.86 -1.57
N ILE A 204 2.73 8.36 -2.75
CA ILE A 204 3.85 7.86 -3.56
C ILE A 204 4.93 8.93 -3.65
N GLY A 205 6.20 8.54 -3.48
CA GLY A 205 7.39 9.36 -3.67
C GLY A 205 8.55 8.54 -4.23
N HIS A 206 9.73 9.16 -4.35
CA HIS A 206 10.93 8.56 -4.93
C HIS A 206 12.13 8.69 -3.97
N PRO A 207 13.22 7.91 -4.13
CA PRO A 207 14.35 7.90 -3.22
C PRO A 207 15.32 9.09 -3.48
N HIS A 208 14.77 10.30 -3.63
CA HIS A 208 15.54 11.53 -3.70
C HIS A 208 16.07 11.91 -2.31
N PRO A 209 17.26 12.56 -2.21
CA PRO A 209 17.80 12.97 -0.91
C PRO A 209 16.82 13.81 -0.08
N GLN A 210 16.09 14.73 -0.74
CA GLN A 210 15.08 15.56 -0.08
C GLN A 210 13.92 14.74 0.49
N THR A 211 13.46 13.74 -0.25
CA THR A 211 12.41 12.81 0.21
C THR A 211 12.90 11.99 1.39
N VAL A 212 14.14 11.47 1.34
CA VAL A 212 14.77 10.75 2.48
C VAL A 212 14.79 11.61 3.73
N ASN A 213 15.22 12.88 3.63
CA ASN A 213 15.30 13.81 4.76
C ASN A 213 13.92 14.08 5.38
N VAL A 214 12.92 14.37 4.52
CA VAL A 214 11.55 14.64 4.99
C VAL A 214 10.93 13.41 5.63
N LEU A 215 11.04 12.22 5.00
CA LEU A 215 10.50 10.98 5.55
C LEU A 215 11.11 10.66 6.91
N ARG A 216 12.43 10.80 7.07
CA ARG A 216 13.09 10.60 8.38
C ARG A 216 12.48 11.48 9.46
N ALA A 217 12.26 12.76 9.18
CA ALA A 217 11.69 13.70 10.14
C ALA A 217 10.21 13.44 10.44
N LYS A 218 9.42 13.16 9.39
CA LYS A 218 7.97 12.97 9.49
C LYS A 218 7.60 11.65 10.16
N LEU A 219 8.31 10.57 9.85
CA LEU A 219 8.04 9.25 10.45
C LEU A 219 8.42 9.21 11.93
N ALA A 220 9.47 9.93 12.35
CA ALA A 220 9.81 10.07 13.75
C ALA A 220 8.76 10.86 14.57
N ASN A 221 7.90 11.63 13.90
CA ASN A 221 6.89 12.50 14.51
C ASN A 221 5.49 12.26 13.92
N LEU A 222 5.19 11.01 13.56
CA LEU A 222 3.88 10.65 13.02
C LEU A 222 2.81 10.86 14.10
N PRO A 223 1.66 11.51 13.80
CA PRO A 223 0.60 11.71 14.77
C PRO A 223 0.05 10.40 15.35
N ASP A 224 -0.26 10.36 16.66
CA ASP A 224 -0.74 9.15 17.35
C ASP A 224 -2.02 8.56 16.74
N ASN A 225 -2.81 9.36 16.05
CA ASN A 225 -4.03 8.94 15.36
C ASN A 225 -3.81 8.49 13.91
N ILE A 226 -2.54 8.32 13.49
CA ILE A 226 -2.15 7.78 12.19
C ILE A 226 -1.32 6.51 12.39
N GLU A 227 -1.73 5.46 11.72
CA GLU A 227 -1.01 4.19 11.62
C GLU A 227 -0.34 4.08 10.25
N LEU A 228 1.00 3.93 10.24
CA LEU A 228 1.71 3.60 9.01
C LEU A 228 1.49 2.12 8.69
N VAL A 229 0.95 1.81 7.51
CA VAL A 229 0.59 0.46 7.08
C VAL A 229 1.17 0.15 5.71
N LYS A 230 1.32 -1.13 5.40
CA LYS A 230 1.66 -1.61 4.06
C LYS A 230 0.48 -1.41 3.10
N VAL A 231 0.74 -1.22 1.81
CA VAL A 231 -0.35 -1.16 0.82
C VAL A 231 -1.17 -2.44 0.81
N SER A 232 -0.54 -3.61 1.00
CA SER A 232 -1.25 -4.90 1.06
C SER A 232 -2.29 -4.98 2.18
N GLU A 233 -2.15 -4.20 3.24
CA GLU A 233 -3.12 -4.16 4.33
C GLU A 233 -4.38 -3.37 4.00
N LEU A 234 -4.29 -2.43 3.04
CA LEU A 234 -5.44 -1.66 2.56
C LEU A 234 -6.31 -2.45 1.58
N ILE A 235 -5.75 -3.46 0.91
CA ILE A 235 -6.48 -4.30 -0.05
C ILE A 235 -7.08 -5.56 0.58
N LYS A 236 -6.71 -5.91 1.81
CA LYS A 236 -7.38 -6.98 2.55
C LYS A 236 -8.80 -6.54 2.90
N PRO A 237 -9.82 -7.40 2.74
CA PRO A 237 -11.15 -7.07 3.21
C PRO A 237 -11.07 -6.66 4.67
N ALA A 238 -11.66 -5.54 5.02
CA ALA A 238 -11.71 -5.08 6.40
C ALA A 238 -12.23 -6.23 7.27
N LYS A 239 -11.50 -6.59 8.33
CA LYS A 239 -12.01 -7.56 9.29
C LYS A 239 -13.40 -7.08 9.71
N PRO A 240 -14.45 -7.92 9.64
CA PRO A 240 -15.79 -7.49 10.00
C PRO A 240 -15.72 -6.87 11.40
N LYS A 241 -16.29 -5.68 11.55
CA LYS A 241 -16.39 -5.04 12.88
C LYS A 241 -17.10 -6.05 13.77
N LEU A 242 -16.40 -6.55 14.78
CA LEU A 242 -17.03 -7.42 15.79
C LEU A 242 -18.17 -6.61 16.42
N THR A 243 -19.38 -7.07 16.22
CA THR A 243 -20.55 -6.51 16.91
C THR A 243 -20.48 -6.88 18.39
N LEU A 244 -21.17 -6.14 19.23
CA LEU A 244 -21.31 -6.53 20.65
C LEU A 244 -21.82 -7.96 20.79
N LYS A 245 -22.66 -8.40 19.85
CA LYS A 245 -23.16 -9.78 19.78
C LYS A 245 -22.03 -10.77 19.51
N ASP A 246 -21.13 -10.50 18.56
CA ASP A 246 -19.99 -11.36 18.23
C ASP A 246 -19.01 -11.46 19.41
N ILE A 247 -18.80 -10.33 20.09
CA ILE A 247 -17.98 -10.28 21.32
C ILE A 247 -18.63 -11.13 22.40
N PHE A 248 -19.93 -10.96 22.64
CA PHE A 248 -20.67 -11.70 23.65
C PHE A 248 -20.64 -13.20 23.39
N GLU A 249 -20.92 -13.65 22.15
CA GLU A 249 -20.87 -15.06 21.77
C GLU A 249 -19.46 -15.66 21.93
N LYS A 250 -18.42 -14.92 21.57
CA LYS A 250 -17.03 -15.32 21.76
C LYS A 250 -16.68 -15.53 23.24
N TYR A 251 -17.11 -14.63 24.12
CA TYR A 251 -16.88 -14.77 25.55
C TYR A 251 -17.76 -15.82 26.18
N LYS A 252 -19.02 -15.97 25.74
CA LYS A 252 -19.93 -17.04 26.21
C LYS A 252 -19.33 -18.41 25.93
N LYS A 253 -18.85 -18.67 24.71
CA LYS A 253 -18.19 -19.93 24.35
C LYS A 253 -16.95 -20.20 25.21
N ARG A 254 -16.16 -19.16 25.51
CA ARG A 254 -14.99 -19.28 26.38
C ARG A 254 -15.35 -19.56 27.86
N PHE A 255 -16.48 -19.05 28.32
CA PHE A 255 -16.99 -19.35 29.66
C PHE A 255 -17.54 -20.78 29.75
N GLU A 256 -18.19 -21.31 28.72
CA GLU A 256 -18.68 -22.68 28.63
C GLU A 256 -17.53 -23.71 28.54
N GLU A 257 -16.36 -23.32 28.09
CA GLU A 257 -15.13 -24.13 28.00
C GLU A 257 -14.29 -24.12 29.29
N LEU A 258 -14.66 -23.32 30.32
CA LEU A 258 -13.96 -23.32 31.62
C LEU A 258 -14.35 -24.57 32.42
N PRO A 259 -13.39 -25.31 33.00
CA PRO A 259 -13.72 -26.44 33.89
C PRO A 259 -14.52 -25.95 35.08
N ASN A 260 -15.58 -26.72 35.42
CA ASN A 260 -16.39 -26.44 36.60
C ASN A 260 -15.50 -26.35 37.85
N PHE A 261 -15.40 -25.17 38.40
CA PHE A 261 -14.84 -24.99 39.73
C PHE A 261 -15.88 -25.52 40.74
N GLU A 262 -15.73 -26.77 41.21
CA GLU A 262 -16.41 -27.23 42.40
C GLU A 262 -15.85 -26.44 43.59
N LEU A 263 -16.69 -25.59 44.18
CA LEU A 263 -16.43 -25.01 45.50
C LEU A 263 -16.58 -26.20 46.48
N SER A 264 -15.45 -26.74 46.93
CA SER A 264 -15.44 -27.63 48.07
C SER A 264 -15.88 -26.84 49.31
N GLU A 265 -16.95 -27.28 49.92
CA GLU A 265 -17.43 -26.85 51.27
C GLU A 265 -16.38 -27.05 52.35
#